data_cdd2e41329663edada3c89507af263cd
#
_entry.id   cdd2e41329663edada3c89507af263cd
#
_cell.length_a   1.000
_cell.length_b   1.000
_cell.length_c   1.000
_cell.angle_alpha   90.00
_cell.angle_beta   90.00
_cell.angle_gamma   90.00
#
_symmetry.space_group_name_H-M   'P 1'
#
loop_
_entity.id
_entity.type
_entity.pdbx_description
1 polymer ?
#
loop_
_entity_poly.entity_id
_entity_poly.type
_entity_poly.pdbx_seq_one_letter_code
_entity_poly.pdbx_strand_id
1 'polypeptide(L)'
;MKTSAKMLSIAASALISVSALAQEGKPWIHDPSTIMKCEGKYYTFGTGGGGLISEDGWNWYPGAVRPGGGAAPDALKIGDRYLVAYSSTGGGLGGGHAGRILTMWNRTLDPESPDFAYTEAVEVASSQVDEDCDAIDAGLFMDPVSGRLWCTYGTYFGFIRIVELDPRTGARVEGNEPVNIAIDCEATTIIWRNGWYYLLGTHGTCCDGVNSTYNIVVGRSRSVTGPYLDNVGRDMIAGGGKMVIDADDRQFGAGHFGRYIEDEGVEKMSFHWEADLDRSARSVLAIRPLLWENDWPVAGSSFKAGVYEISSVRRGYALELAVDFVRQQIPRRGWWEESDGPEVTYPNQTLEDVAGTWPEGEIPARAGDWMNRPHQRWTVTPVPEAGGYLGGQYCKIQIEGTYRVLAATDDAEVVTLPAYTGAPEQLWRIEQLTDGTWRLSPKSLPDYVLTCIADSTPTLAKYNFESDNCKWKFIKK
;
A
#
# COMPACT_ATOMS: atom_id res chain seq x y z
N MET A 1 -45.85 -34.10 33.69
CA MET A 1 -44.76 -34.20 32.69
C MET A 1 -44.82 -32.97 31.80
N LYS A 2 -43.93 -32.01 31.99
CA LYS A 2 -43.78 -30.83 31.14
C LYS A 2 -42.42 -30.92 30.52
N THR A 3 -42.38 -31.23 29.23
CA THR A 3 -41.18 -31.22 28.39
C THR A 3 -40.88 -29.82 27.95
N SER A 4 -39.80 -29.26 28.45
CA SER A 4 -39.25 -27.97 27.96
C SER A 4 -38.35 -28.25 26.75
N ALA A 5 -38.79 -27.79 25.60
CA ALA A 5 -37.95 -27.73 24.43
C ALA A 5 -37.01 -26.51 24.54
N LYS A 6 -35.72 -26.74 24.63
CA LYS A 6 -34.71 -25.70 24.46
C LYS A 6 -34.55 -25.43 22.97
N MET A 7 -34.98 -24.25 22.53
CA MET A 7 -34.62 -23.71 21.21
C MET A 7 -33.13 -23.31 21.22
N LEU A 8 -32.36 -24.00 20.41
CA LEU A 8 -30.99 -23.64 20.11
C LEU A 8 -31.05 -22.57 19.02
N SER A 9 -30.79 -21.32 19.36
CA SER A 9 -30.61 -20.25 18.40
C SER A 9 -29.23 -20.38 17.74
N ILE A 10 -29.20 -20.89 16.53
CA ILE A 10 -28.03 -20.81 15.67
C ILE A 10 -27.97 -19.36 15.13
N ALA A 11 -27.14 -18.54 15.71
CA ALA A 11 -26.78 -17.26 15.13
C ALA A 11 -25.88 -17.52 13.91
N ALA A 12 -26.47 -17.49 12.73
CA ALA A 12 -25.70 -17.42 11.48
C ALA A 12 -25.00 -16.06 11.45
N SER A 13 -23.73 -16.02 11.80
CA SER A 13 -22.87 -14.89 11.54
C SER A 13 -22.71 -14.77 10.03
N ALA A 14 -23.47 -13.87 9.40
CA ALA A 14 -23.20 -13.45 8.04
C ALA A 14 -21.81 -12.83 8.03
N LEU A 15 -20.85 -13.55 7.47
CA LEU A 15 -19.56 -12.97 7.05
C LEU A 15 -19.87 -11.95 5.96
N ILE A 16 -20.04 -10.69 6.37
CA ILE A 16 -19.97 -9.59 5.44
C ILE A 16 -18.51 -9.55 5.00
N SER A 17 -18.24 -10.06 3.82
CA SER A 17 -16.96 -9.84 3.14
C SER A 17 -16.86 -8.35 2.82
N VAL A 18 -16.34 -7.57 3.74
CA VAL A 18 -15.90 -6.21 3.43
C VAL A 18 -14.68 -6.40 2.54
N SER A 19 -14.87 -6.23 1.25
CA SER A 19 -13.78 -6.16 0.30
C SER A 19 -13.05 -4.82 0.54
N ALA A 20 -12.02 -4.86 1.38
CA ALA A 20 -11.16 -3.71 1.65
C ALA A 20 -10.21 -3.48 0.46
N LEU A 21 -10.73 -2.97 -0.66
CA LEU A 21 -9.96 -2.76 -1.88
C LEU A 21 -9.80 -1.29 -2.27
N ALA A 22 -10.56 -0.38 -1.67
CA ALA A 22 -10.47 1.07 -1.93
C ALA A 22 -10.32 1.84 -0.62
N GLN A 23 -9.77 3.04 -0.71
CA GLN A 23 -9.68 3.96 0.42
C GLN A 23 -11.08 4.33 0.92
N GLU A 24 -11.23 4.64 2.20
CA GLU A 24 -12.51 5.02 2.80
C GLU A 24 -12.79 6.52 2.72
N GLY A 25 -13.99 6.93 3.13
CA GLY A 25 -14.45 8.32 3.09
C GLY A 25 -15.04 8.70 1.74
N LYS A 26 -14.48 9.71 1.11
CA LYS A 26 -14.85 10.22 -0.22
C LYS A 26 -13.61 10.33 -1.12
N PRO A 27 -12.96 9.23 -1.46
CA PRO A 27 -11.67 9.21 -2.14
C PRO A 27 -11.76 9.48 -3.65
N TRP A 28 -12.76 10.28 -4.11
CA TRP A 28 -12.96 10.60 -5.51
C TRP A 28 -11.87 11.53 -6.02
N ILE A 29 -11.08 11.05 -6.94
CA ILE A 29 -10.00 11.83 -7.57
C ILE A 29 -9.66 11.24 -8.93
N HIS A 30 -9.34 12.11 -9.88
CA HIS A 30 -8.73 11.75 -11.14
C HIS A 30 -7.33 12.34 -11.18
N ASP A 31 -6.35 11.62 -11.72
CA ASP A 31 -4.94 12.00 -11.78
C ASP A 31 -4.35 12.43 -10.42
N PRO A 32 -4.32 11.54 -9.42
CA PRO A 32 -3.79 11.90 -8.12
C PRO A 32 -2.27 12.16 -8.20
N SER A 33 -1.86 13.32 -7.73
CA SER A 33 -0.43 13.61 -7.54
C SER A 33 0.22 12.63 -6.57
N THR A 34 1.53 12.59 -6.53
CA THR A 34 2.28 11.96 -5.44
C THR A 34 1.75 12.44 -4.09
N ILE A 35 1.50 11.50 -3.17
CA ILE A 35 1.00 11.82 -1.82
C ILE A 35 2.10 12.54 -1.04
N MET A 36 1.76 13.69 -0.46
CA MET A 36 2.66 14.47 0.40
C MET A 36 2.18 14.44 1.84
N LYS A 37 3.11 14.31 2.79
CA LYS A 37 2.83 14.49 4.22
C LYS A 37 3.19 15.92 4.63
N CYS A 38 2.24 16.63 5.21
CA CYS A 38 2.40 17.99 5.72
C CYS A 38 1.67 18.12 7.06
N GLU A 39 2.37 18.59 8.09
CA GLU A 39 1.81 18.85 9.43
C GLU A 39 0.99 17.67 10.01
N GLY A 40 1.46 16.45 9.79
CA GLY A 40 0.83 15.22 10.28
C GLY A 40 -0.26 14.66 9.39
N LYS A 41 -0.77 15.41 8.41
CA LYS A 41 -1.81 15.01 7.46
C LYS A 41 -1.22 14.60 6.10
N TYR A 42 -1.99 13.87 5.33
CA TYR A 42 -1.65 13.48 3.95
C TYR A 42 -2.47 14.28 2.94
N TYR A 43 -1.83 14.67 1.85
CA TYR A 43 -2.40 15.49 0.77
C TYR A 43 -2.12 14.87 -0.59
N THR A 44 -3.10 14.88 -1.48
CA THR A 44 -2.91 14.60 -2.90
C THR A 44 -3.80 15.52 -3.73
N PHE A 45 -3.28 16.03 -4.83
CA PHE A 45 -4.01 16.91 -5.74
C PHE A 45 -4.49 16.12 -6.95
N GLY A 46 -5.58 16.57 -7.56
CA GLY A 46 -6.12 15.96 -8.78
C GLY A 46 -6.41 16.96 -9.87
N THR A 47 -6.84 16.46 -11.01
CA THR A 47 -7.36 17.25 -12.11
C THR A 47 -8.51 18.15 -11.63
N GLY A 48 -8.53 19.42 -12.06
CA GLY A 48 -9.53 20.42 -11.69
C GLY A 48 -9.09 21.40 -10.59
N GLY A 49 -7.90 21.21 -9.97
CA GLY A 49 -7.34 22.16 -8.98
C GLY A 49 -7.69 21.88 -7.52
N GLY A 50 -8.51 20.87 -7.27
CA GLY A 50 -8.78 20.35 -5.93
C GLY A 50 -7.92 19.14 -5.59
N GLY A 51 -8.25 18.50 -4.47
CA GLY A 51 -7.57 17.27 -4.04
C GLY A 51 -8.16 16.74 -2.75
N LEU A 52 -7.48 15.75 -2.19
CA LEU A 52 -7.91 15.03 -1.00
C LEU A 52 -6.94 15.28 0.16
N ILE A 53 -7.52 15.27 1.37
CA ILE A 53 -6.79 15.31 2.65
C ILE A 53 -7.16 14.07 3.44
N SER A 54 -6.18 13.54 4.19
CA SER A 54 -6.41 12.46 5.14
C SER A 54 -5.58 12.68 6.42
N GLU A 55 -6.21 12.43 7.57
CA GLU A 55 -5.55 12.45 8.88
C GLU A 55 -4.75 11.15 9.14
N ASP A 56 -5.18 10.03 8.57
CA ASP A 56 -4.63 8.70 8.84
C ASP A 56 -4.09 7.97 7.60
N GLY A 57 -4.29 8.53 6.40
CA GLY A 57 -3.89 7.91 5.13
C GLY A 57 -4.82 6.80 4.64
N TRP A 58 -5.92 6.55 5.35
CA TRP A 58 -6.96 5.60 4.96
C TRP A 58 -8.31 6.27 4.65
N ASN A 59 -8.73 7.18 5.50
CA ASN A 59 -9.96 7.97 5.32
C ASN A 59 -9.64 9.27 4.60
N TRP A 60 -10.12 9.41 3.36
CA TRP A 60 -9.81 10.52 2.49
C TRP A 60 -11.05 11.38 2.21
N TYR A 61 -10.88 12.71 2.22
CA TYR A 61 -11.94 13.67 1.99
C TYR A 61 -11.46 14.83 1.10
N PRO A 62 -12.35 15.44 0.29
CA PRO A 62 -12.02 16.65 -0.43
C PRO A 62 -11.58 17.77 0.53
N GLY A 63 -10.57 18.53 0.15
CA GLY A 63 -10.08 19.63 0.99
C GLY A 63 -8.72 20.19 0.56
N ALA A 64 -7.87 19.42 -0.11
CA ALA A 64 -6.64 19.96 -0.66
C ALA A 64 -6.94 20.99 -1.75
N VAL A 65 -6.24 22.11 -1.73
CA VAL A 65 -6.45 23.26 -2.63
C VAL A 65 -5.17 23.58 -3.38
N ARG A 66 -5.31 23.68 -4.68
CA ARG A 66 -4.29 24.18 -5.60
C ARG A 66 -4.92 25.21 -6.53
N PRO A 67 -4.40 26.44 -6.62
CA PRO A 67 -4.89 27.43 -7.57
C PRO A 67 -4.56 27.03 -9.02
N GLY A 68 -5.20 27.71 -9.96
CA GLY A 68 -4.91 27.59 -11.40
C GLY A 68 -5.70 26.52 -12.16
N GLY A 69 -6.48 25.68 -11.47
CA GLY A 69 -7.24 24.61 -12.15
C GLY A 69 -6.31 23.65 -12.91
N GLY A 70 -6.72 23.26 -14.14
CA GLY A 70 -5.89 22.43 -15.03
C GLY A 70 -5.88 20.96 -14.69
N ALA A 71 -4.97 20.20 -15.28
CA ALA A 71 -4.96 18.73 -15.24
C ALA A 71 -3.66 18.16 -14.67
N ALA A 72 -3.78 16.92 -14.24
CA ALA A 72 -2.69 15.99 -13.97
C ALA A 72 -1.53 16.60 -13.18
N PRO A 73 -1.75 17.00 -11.93
CA PRO A 73 -0.72 17.63 -11.11
C PRO A 73 0.25 16.58 -10.53
N ASP A 74 1.45 17.06 -10.20
CA ASP A 74 2.33 16.32 -9.27
C ASP A 74 2.86 17.26 -8.18
N ALA A 75 3.32 16.69 -7.08
CA ALA A 75 3.83 17.42 -5.94
C ALA A 75 5.11 16.77 -5.39
N LEU A 76 6.06 17.60 -4.98
CA LEU A 76 7.34 17.17 -4.44
C LEU A 76 7.76 18.07 -3.29
N LYS A 77 8.17 17.49 -2.17
CA LYS A 77 8.77 18.23 -1.06
C LYS A 77 10.26 18.45 -1.31
N ILE A 78 10.70 19.72 -1.30
CA ILE A 78 12.11 20.12 -1.46
C ILE A 78 12.48 21.02 -0.29
N GLY A 79 13.33 20.51 0.61
CA GLY A 79 13.66 21.21 1.85
C GLY A 79 12.42 21.41 2.72
N ASP A 80 12.10 22.66 3.04
CA ASP A 80 10.97 23.08 3.87
C ASP A 80 9.72 23.50 3.06
N ARG A 81 9.72 23.32 1.75
CA ARG A 81 8.66 23.74 0.83
C ARG A 81 8.17 22.61 -0.03
N TYR A 82 7.02 22.83 -0.63
CA TYR A 82 6.39 21.94 -1.61
C TYR A 82 6.36 22.62 -2.96
N LEU A 83 6.93 21.96 -3.98
CA LEU A 83 6.77 22.31 -5.38
C LEU A 83 5.58 21.54 -5.93
N VAL A 84 4.65 22.23 -6.55
CA VAL A 84 3.51 21.64 -7.24
C VAL A 84 3.61 21.99 -8.72
N ALA A 85 3.56 20.96 -9.57
CA ALA A 85 3.47 21.12 -11.02
C ALA A 85 2.07 20.72 -11.50
N TYR A 86 1.60 21.34 -12.58
CA TYR A 86 0.31 21.00 -13.19
C TYR A 86 0.24 21.48 -14.63
N SER A 87 -0.68 20.91 -15.38
CA SER A 87 -0.91 21.29 -16.78
C SER A 87 -2.04 22.30 -16.90
N SER A 88 -1.83 23.33 -17.66
CA SER A 88 -2.87 24.23 -18.16
C SER A 88 -3.08 23.94 -19.64
N THR A 89 -4.08 23.11 -19.96
CA THR A 89 -4.35 22.73 -21.34
C THR A 89 -5.74 23.19 -21.77
N GLY A 90 -5.90 23.49 -23.04
CA GLY A 90 -7.20 23.64 -23.67
C GLY A 90 -7.75 22.32 -24.19
N GLY A 91 -7.21 21.19 -23.70
CA GLY A 91 -7.33 19.88 -24.30
C GLY A 91 -8.74 19.30 -24.40
N GLY A 92 -8.85 18.32 -25.21
CA GLY A 92 -9.86 17.31 -25.35
C GLY A 92 -9.18 15.99 -25.64
N LEU A 93 -9.89 14.90 -25.63
CA LEU A 93 -9.37 13.62 -26.10
C LEU A 93 -9.00 13.74 -27.59
N GLY A 94 -7.82 13.34 -27.98
CA GLY A 94 -7.46 13.27 -29.40
C GLY A 94 -6.10 13.82 -29.81
N GLY A 95 -5.28 14.26 -28.86
CA GLY A 95 -3.91 14.75 -29.13
C GLY A 95 -3.85 16.16 -29.74
N GLY A 96 -2.66 16.67 -29.95
CA GLY A 96 -2.43 17.98 -30.57
C GLY A 96 -2.90 19.13 -29.72
N HIS A 97 -2.62 19.13 -28.42
CA HIS A 97 -3.03 20.19 -27.51
C HIS A 97 -1.98 21.28 -27.38
N ALA A 98 -2.42 22.53 -27.52
CA ALA A 98 -1.64 23.65 -27.03
C ALA A 98 -1.70 23.65 -25.49
N GLY A 99 -0.69 23.09 -24.86
CA GLY A 99 -0.59 22.93 -23.42
C GLY A 99 0.57 23.68 -22.79
N ARG A 100 0.55 23.82 -21.47
CA ARG A 100 1.65 24.39 -20.69
C ARG A 100 1.79 23.64 -19.38
N ILE A 101 3.03 23.35 -18.99
CA ILE A 101 3.37 22.89 -17.65
C ILE A 101 3.76 24.10 -16.81
N LEU A 102 3.12 24.23 -15.68
CA LEU A 102 3.32 25.31 -14.72
C LEU A 102 3.79 24.74 -13.39
N THR A 103 4.67 25.46 -12.69
CA THR A 103 5.12 25.12 -11.34
C THR A 103 4.83 26.27 -10.37
N MET A 104 4.58 25.96 -9.12
CA MET A 104 4.43 26.92 -8.04
C MET A 104 4.84 26.31 -6.69
N TRP A 105 5.22 27.20 -5.77
CA TRP A 105 5.67 26.80 -4.43
C TRP A 105 4.64 27.13 -3.36
N ASN A 106 4.60 26.30 -2.31
CA ASN A 106 3.95 26.62 -1.04
C ASN A 106 4.81 26.10 0.12
N ARG A 107 4.73 26.76 1.28
CA ARG A 107 5.41 26.30 2.50
C ARG A 107 4.62 25.23 3.24
N THR A 108 3.31 25.25 3.13
CA THR A 108 2.40 24.27 3.71
C THR A 108 1.35 23.83 2.70
N LEU A 109 0.79 22.67 2.88
CA LEU A 109 -0.33 22.17 2.09
C LEU A 109 -1.67 22.26 2.84
N ASP A 110 -1.63 22.71 4.13
CA ASP A 110 -2.84 22.91 4.92
C ASP A 110 -3.51 24.25 4.55
N PRO A 111 -4.68 24.24 3.92
CA PRO A 111 -5.38 25.46 3.52
C PRO A 111 -5.89 26.29 4.70
N GLU A 112 -5.90 25.75 5.92
CA GLU A 112 -6.28 26.46 7.13
C GLU A 112 -5.07 27.15 7.81
N SER A 113 -3.86 26.86 7.36
CA SER A 113 -2.64 27.46 7.89
C SER A 113 -2.51 28.93 7.46
N PRO A 114 -2.09 29.85 8.36
CA PRO A 114 -1.81 31.25 8.01
C PRO A 114 -0.68 31.40 6.97
N ASP A 115 0.19 30.40 6.84
CA ASP A 115 1.30 30.38 5.90
C ASP A 115 0.91 29.76 4.52
N PHE A 116 -0.37 29.41 4.35
CA PHE A 116 -0.87 28.87 3.10
C PHE A 116 -0.93 29.93 2.02
N ALA A 117 0.11 29.95 1.18
CA ALA A 117 0.22 30.89 0.07
C ALA A 117 1.09 30.30 -1.05
N TYR A 118 0.48 30.08 -2.19
CA TYR A 118 1.22 29.70 -3.39
C TYR A 118 1.91 30.92 -4.00
N THR A 119 3.11 30.72 -4.54
CA THR A 119 3.76 31.71 -5.42
C THR A 119 2.99 31.85 -6.72
N GLU A 120 3.30 32.88 -7.49
CA GLU A 120 2.88 32.92 -8.89
C GLU A 120 3.41 31.69 -9.65
N ALA A 121 2.60 31.19 -10.59
CA ALA A 121 2.94 30.04 -11.39
C ALA A 121 3.98 30.42 -12.45
N VAL A 122 4.98 29.56 -12.65
CA VAL A 122 6.05 29.70 -13.62
C VAL A 122 5.88 28.64 -14.71
N GLU A 123 5.86 29.08 -15.99
CA GLU A 123 5.86 28.15 -17.14
C GLU A 123 7.22 27.48 -17.29
N VAL A 124 7.28 26.16 -17.41
CA VAL A 124 8.50 25.37 -17.55
C VAL A 124 8.55 24.58 -18.86
N ALA A 125 7.39 24.31 -19.46
CA ALA A 125 7.29 23.72 -20.78
C ALA A 125 5.97 24.15 -21.43
N SER A 126 5.93 24.14 -22.77
CA SER A 126 4.73 24.38 -23.56
C SER A 126 4.77 23.57 -24.85
N SER A 127 3.60 23.38 -25.46
CA SER A 127 3.45 22.74 -26.76
C SER A 127 2.44 23.48 -27.62
N GLN A 128 2.57 23.31 -28.95
CA GLN A 128 1.63 23.80 -29.95
C GLN A 128 0.85 22.61 -30.54
N VAL A 129 -0.26 22.90 -31.21
CA VAL A 129 -1.17 21.85 -31.74
C VAL A 129 -0.50 20.90 -32.74
N ASP A 130 0.52 21.32 -33.42
CA ASP A 130 1.24 20.57 -34.45
C ASP A 130 2.57 19.98 -33.98
N GLU A 131 2.87 20.05 -32.70
CA GLU A 131 4.04 19.41 -32.12
C GLU A 131 3.85 17.93 -31.86
N ASP A 132 4.97 17.20 -31.75
CA ASP A 132 5.03 15.77 -31.48
C ASP A 132 5.01 15.42 -29.96
N CYS A 133 4.60 16.38 -29.13
CA CYS A 133 4.45 16.23 -27.68
C CYS A 133 3.40 17.23 -27.19
N ASP A 134 2.48 16.76 -26.37
CA ASP A 134 1.55 17.62 -25.65
C ASP A 134 2.11 17.96 -24.27
N ALA A 135 2.12 19.25 -23.89
CA ALA A 135 2.58 19.67 -22.57
C ALA A 135 1.49 19.46 -21.51
N ILE A 136 1.33 18.21 -21.09
CA ILE A 136 0.39 17.72 -20.08
C ILE A 136 1.10 16.69 -19.17
N ASP A 137 0.48 16.31 -18.06
CA ASP A 137 0.92 15.25 -17.16
C ASP A 137 2.33 15.45 -16.59
N ALA A 138 2.47 16.48 -15.79
CA ALA A 138 3.75 16.81 -15.14
C ALA A 138 4.13 15.76 -14.07
N GLY A 139 5.36 15.23 -14.15
CA GLY A 139 5.96 14.40 -13.12
C GLY A 139 7.26 15.00 -12.59
N LEU A 140 7.36 15.21 -11.28
CA LEU A 140 8.52 15.83 -10.63
C LEU A 140 9.48 14.78 -10.05
N PHE A 141 10.77 14.96 -10.28
CA PHE A 141 11.78 14.08 -9.74
C PHE A 141 13.03 14.84 -9.28
N MET A 142 13.35 14.71 -7.99
CA MET A 142 14.63 15.15 -7.45
C MET A 142 15.63 14.00 -7.54
N ASP A 143 16.63 14.15 -8.37
CA ASP A 143 17.66 13.13 -8.54
C ASP A 143 18.60 13.08 -7.33
N PRO A 144 18.60 11.98 -6.54
CA PRO A 144 19.42 11.90 -5.35
C PRO A 144 20.94 11.76 -5.66
N VAL A 145 21.30 11.48 -6.90
CA VAL A 145 22.70 11.34 -7.32
C VAL A 145 23.32 12.68 -7.68
N SER A 146 22.62 13.46 -8.49
CA SER A 146 23.14 14.76 -8.99
C SER A 146 22.63 15.97 -8.21
N GLY A 147 21.56 15.82 -7.44
CA GLY A 147 20.87 16.94 -6.80
C GLY A 147 20.10 17.84 -7.78
N ARG A 148 19.88 17.38 -9.01
CA ARG A 148 19.13 18.10 -10.03
C ARG A 148 17.65 17.79 -9.92
N LEU A 149 16.83 18.79 -10.23
CA LEU A 149 15.38 18.64 -10.30
C LEU A 149 14.97 18.44 -11.76
N TRP A 150 14.12 17.46 -11.99
CA TRP A 150 13.62 17.10 -13.31
C TRP A 150 12.10 17.14 -13.36
N CYS A 151 11.56 17.48 -14.53
CA CYS A 151 10.14 17.39 -14.82
C CYS A 151 9.94 16.60 -16.10
N THR A 152 9.17 15.50 -16.01
CA THR A 152 8.66 14.78 -17.17
C THR A 152 7.29 15.33 -17.55
N TYR A 153 6.92 15.24 -18.84
CA TYR A 153 5.60 15.63 -19.32
C TYR A 153 5.33 15.01 -20.70
N GLY A 154 4.07 14.89 -21.05
CA GLY A 154 3.61 14.34 -22.32
C GLY A 154 2.43 13.37 -22.14
N THR A 155 1.85 12.94 -23.25
CA THR A 155 0.75 11.98 -23.32
C THR A 155 0.98 10.96 -24.43
N TYR A 156 0.19 9.90 -24.47
CA TYR A 156 0.29 8.80 -25.44
C TYR A 156 0.02 9.22 -26.91
N PHE A 157 -0.36 10.47 -27.17
CA PHE A 157 -0.49 11.00 -28.52
C PHE A 157 0.83 11.50 -29.12
N GLY A 158 1.93 11.49 -28.35
CA GLY A 158 3.23 11.95 -28.79
C GLY A 158 4.36 11.42 -27.90
N PHE A 159 5.46 12.14 -27.86
CA PHE A 159 6.58 11.80 -27.01
C PHE A 159 6.36 12.27 -25.57
N ILE A 160 6.86 11.46 -24.63
CA ILE A 160 7.15 11.92 -23.30
C ILE A 160 8.52 12.61 -23.30
N ARG A 161 8.57 13.80 -22.74
CA ARG A 161 9.78 14.62 -22.63
C ARG A 161 10.20 14.82 -21.19
N ILE A 162 11.49 15.07 -21.00
CA ILE A 162 12.08 15.47 -19.71
C ILE A 162 12.87 16.76 -19.86
N VAL A 163 12.73 17.67 -18.88
CA VAL A 163 13.48 18.93 -18.77
C VAL A 163 14.06 19.09 -17.38
N GLU A 164 15.17 19.81 -17.26
CA GLU A 164 15.77 20.17 -15.98
C GLU A 164 15.18 21.48 -15.44
N LEU A 165 14.84 21.48 -14.13
CA LEU A 165 14.36 22.63 -13.38
C LEU A 165 15.39 23.07 -12.33
N ASP A 166 15.44 24.36 -12.03
CA ASP A 166 16.20 24.86 -10.88
C ASP A 166 15.45 24.53 -9.58
N PRO A 167 16.00 23.73 -8.66
CA PRO A 167 15.33 23.31 -7.43
C PRO A 167 15.05 24.44 -6.45
N ARG A 168 15.58 25.64 -6.66
CA ARG A 168 15.31 26.81 -5.82
C ARG A 168 14.11 27.61 -6.31
N THR A 169 13.94 27.70 -7.63
CA THR A 169 12.90 28.53 -8.25
C THR A 169 11.76 27.72 -8.83
N GLY A 170 11.97 26.44 -9.18
CA GLY A 170 11.02 25.61 -9.91
C GLY A 170 10.95 25.96 -11.41
N ALA A 171 11.71 26.93 -11.89
CA ALA A 171 11.77 27.30 -13.29
C ALA A 171 12.65 26.35 -14.09
N ARG A 172 12.42 26.27 -15.42
CA ARG A 172 13.30 25.53 -16.34
C ARG A 172 14.70 26.13 -16.34
N VAL A 173 15.72 25.28 -16.33
CA VAL A 173 17.11 25.72 -16.45
C VAL A 173 17.32 26.26 -17.86
N GLU A 174 17.89 27.49 -17.95
CA GLU A 174 18.17 28.13 -19.23
C GLU A 174 19.13 27.30 -20.11
N GLY A 175 18.77 27.13 -21.38
CA GLY A 175 19.55 26.33 -22.34
C GLY A 175 19.35 24.80 -22.18
N ASN A 176 18.54 24.33 -21.25
CA ASN A 176 18.19 22.92 -21.15
C ASN A 176 17.09 22.60 -22.16
N GLU A 177 17.42 21.82 -23.20
CA GLU A 177 16.47 21.43 -24.23
C GLU A 177 15.71 20.13 -23.77
N PRO A 178 14.41 19.99 -24.10
CA PRO A 178 13.64 18.79 -23.80
C PRO A 178 14.21 17.56 -24.49
N VAL A 179 14.28 16.45 -23.77
CA VAL A 179 14.73 15.16 -24.30
C VAL A 179 13.56 14.20 -24.38
N ASN A 180 13.34 13.57 -25.54
CA ASN A 180 12.34 12.51 -25.70
C ASN A 180 12.80 11.23 -24.99
N ILE A 181 11.97 10.66 -24.12
CA ILE A 181 12.34 9.52 -23.27
C ILE A 181 11.39 8.31 -23.37
N ALA A 182 10.17 8.51 -23.86
CA ALA A 182 9.17 7.44 -24.05
C ALA A 182 8.11 7.86 -25.08
N ILE A 183 7.30 6.90 -25.52
CA ILE A 183 6.06 7.09 -26.27
C ILE A 183 4.99 6.13 -25.74
N ASP A 184 3.76 6.28 -26.23
CA ASP A 184 2.64 5.34 -25.94
C ASP A 184 2.35 5.17 -24.45
N CYS A 185 2.58 6.23 -23.69
CA CYS A 185 2.23 6.34 -22.28
C CYS A 185 2.04 7.80 -21.89
N GLU A 186 1.52 8.02 -20.69
CA GLU A 186 1.38 9.35 -20.07
C GLU A 186 1.58 9.29 -18.56
N ALA A 187 1.36 10.38 -17.82
CA ALA A 187 1.45 10.44 -16.36
C ALA A 187 2.76 9.82 -15.82
N THR A 188 3.87 10.24 -16.41
CA THR A 188 5.17 9.63 -16.12
C THR A 188 5.81 10.21 -14.87
N THR A 189 6.48 9.33 -14.13
CA THR A 189 7.31 9.70 -12.97
C THR A 189 8.58 8.85 -12.93
N ILE A 190 9.60 9.33 -12.22
CA ILE A 190 10.89 8.64 -12.12
C ILE A 190 11.13 8.19 -10.67
N ILE A 191 11.65 6.98 -10.51
CA ILE A 191 12.19 6.46 -9.27
C ILE A 191 13.68 6.18 -9.46
N TRP A 192 14.52 6.55 -8.50
CA TRP A 192 15.89 6.05 -8.42
C TRP A 192 16.01 4.96 -7.36
N ARG A 193 16.65 3.83 -7.71
CA ARG A 193 16.95 2.74 -6.80
C ARG A 193 18.14 1.93 -7.30
N ASN A 194 19.08 1.62 -6.41
CA ASN A 194 20.20 0.72 -6.68
C ASN A 194 21.00 1.07 -7.95
N GLY A 195 21.18 2.38 -8.22
CA GLY A 195 21.91 2.86 -9.39
C GLY A 195 21.14 2.78 -10.70
N TRP A 196 19.82 2.61 -10.67
CA TRP A 196 18.93 2.66 -11.81
C TRP A 196 17.89 3.76 -11.64
N TYR A 197 17.58 4.45 -12.73
CA TYR A 197 16.40 5.28 -12.89
C TYR A 197 15.30 4.42 -13.53
N TYR A 198 14.14 4.42 -12.92
CA TYR A 198 12.95 3.73 -13.41
C TYR A 198 11.94 4.77 -13.84
N LEU A 199 11.60 4.78 -15.14
CA LEU A 199 10.52 5.59 -15.67
C LEU A 199 9.24 4.78 -15.65
N LEU A 200 8.28 5.18 -14.83
CA LEU A 200 6.94 4.63 -14.80
C LEU A 200 6.04 5.50 -15.66
N GLY A 201 5.16 4.88 -16.41
CA GLY A 201 4.18 5.59 -17.23
C GLY A 201 2.86 4.82 -17.27
N THR A 202 1.77 5.53 -17.50
CA THR A 202 0.45 4.98 -17.69
C THR A 202 0.23 4.71 -19.17
N HIS A 203 0.01 3.47 -19.53
CA HIS A 203 -0.25 2.99 -20.90
C HIS A 203 -1.74 2.66 -21.06
N GLY A 204 -2.23 2.66 -22.30
CA GLY A 204 -3.62 2.33 -22.62
C GLY A 204 -4.51 3.57 -22.77
N THR A 205 -5.82 3.39 -22.67
CA THR A 205 -6.80 4.46 -22.91
C THR A 205 -7.45 4.94 -21.62
N CYS A 206 -7.51 6.26 -21.47
CA CYS A 206 -8.13 7.01 -20.37
C CYS A 206 -9.64 7.12 -20.52
N CYS A 207 -10.29 7.40 -19.40
CA CYS A 207 -11.57 8.09 -19.32
C CYS A 207 -12.76 7.31 -19.89
N ASP A 208 -12.69 5.97 -19.92
CA ASP A 208 -13.69 5.07 -20.47
C ASP A 208 -14.30 4.12 -19.41
N GLY A 209 -14.10 4.42 -18.14
CA GLY A 209 -14.67 3.66 -17.02
C GLY A 209 -14.28 2.19 -17.06
N VAL A 210 -15.26 1.29 -17.12
CA VAL A 210 -15.02 -0.17 -17.15
C VAL A 210 -14.34 -0.67 -18.44
N ASN A 211 -14.33 0.14 -19.48
CA ASN A 211 -13.67 -0.16 -20.74
C ASN A 211 -12.25 0.43 -20.80
N SER A 212 -11.84 1.20 -19.80
CA SER A 212 -10.48 1.73 -19.72
C SER A 212 -9.47 0.60 -19.75
N THR A 213 -8.44 0.76 -20.55
CA THR A 213 -7.32 -0.16 -20.67
C THR A 213 -6.07 0.36 -19.94
N TYR A 214 -6.23 1.41 -19.12
CA TYR A 214 -5.12 1.94 -18.33
C TYR A 214 -4.43 0.87 -17.52
N ASN A 215 -3.12 0.91 -17.58
CA ASN A 215 -2.20 0.07 -16.81
C ASN A 215 -0.90 0.84 -16.61
N ILE A 216 -0.11 0.49 -15.60
CA ILE A 216 1.17 1.14 -15.33
C ILE A 216 2.29 0.23 -15.77
N VAL A 217 3.19 0.78 -16.61
CA VAL A 217 4.38 0.12 -17.14
C VAL A 217 5.65 0.83 -16.70
N VAL A 218 6.79 0.14 -16.81
CA VAL A 218 8.10 0.67 -16.40
C VAL A 218 9.22 0.25 -17.33
N GLY A 219 10.12 1.20 -17.61
CA GLY A 219 11.46 0.94 -18.15
C GLY A 219 12.54 1.46 -17.20
N ARG A 220 13.78 1.00 -17.34
CA ARG A 220 14.90 1.48 -16.50
C ARG A 220 16.12 1.87 -17.30
N SER A 221 16.90 2.82 -16.76
CA SER A 221 18.10 3.37 -17.36
C SER A 221 19.21 3.62 -16.35
N ARG A 222 20.44 3.73 -16.81
CA ARG A 222 21.58 4.25 -16.00
C ARG A 222 21.69 5.77 -16.05
N SER A 223 20.96 6.42 -16.92
CA SER A 223 20.88 7.88 -17.05
C SER A 223 19.45 8.37 -16.86
N VAL A 224 19.27 9.50 -16.19
CA VAL A 224 17.96 10.11 -15.98
C VAL A 224 17.27 10.53 -17.29
N THR A 225 18.01 10.75 -18.34
CA THR A 225 17.51 11.09 -19.69
C THR A 225 17.38 9.87 -20.61
N GLY A 226 17.49 8.65 -20.09
CA GLY A 226 17.33 7.41 -20.85
C GLY A 226 18.64 6.90 -21.51
N PRO A 227 18.57 5.93 -22.44
CA PRO A 227 17.35 5.21 -22.84
C PRO A 227 16.76 4.34 -21.70
N TYR A 228 15.43 4.30 -21.63
CA TYR A 228 14.72 3.48 -20.65
C TYR A 228 14.29 2.15 -21.30
N LEU A 229 14.90 1.06 -20.87
CA LEU A 229 14.66 -0.27 -21.42
C LEU A 229 13.77 -1.08 -20.48
N ASP A 230 12.86 -1.86 -21.04
CA ASP A 230 12.07 -2.85 -20.30
C ASP A 230 12.89 -4.11 -19.97
N ASN A 231 12.26 -5.11 -19.37
CA ASN A 231 12.90 -6.36 -18.95
C ASN A 231 13.32 -7.30 -20.10
N VAL A 232 12.90 -7.00 -21.34
CA VAL A 232 13.34 -7.73 -22.55
C VAL A 232 14.27 -6.88 -23.43
N GLY A 233 14.62 -5.66 -22.99
CA GLY A 233 15.55 -4.78 -23.66
C GLY A 233 14.92 -3.88 -24.72
N ARG A 234 13.58 -3.78 -24.78
CA ARG A 234 12.90 -2.84 -25.69
C ARG A 234 12.85 -1.45 -25.04
N ASP A 235 13.22 -0.43 -25.82
CA ASP A 235 13.21 0.96 -25.38
C ASP A 235 11.78 1.50 -25.29
N MET A 236 11.49 2.28 -24.23
CA MET A 236 10.20 2.96 -24.06
C MET A 236 9.93 3.98 -25.17
N ILE A 237 10.96 4.53 -25.81
CA ILE A 237 10.79 5.39 -27.00
C ILE A 237 10.32 4.61 -28.23
N ALA A 238 10.36 3.29 -28.18
CA ALA A 238 9.82 2.37 -29.18
C ALA A 238 8.60 1.58 -28.66
N GLY A 239 7.93 2.08 -27.61
CA GLY A 239 6.76 1.46 -26.98
C GLY A 239 7.11 0.24 -26.12
N GLY A 240 8.31 0.17 -25.54
CA GLY A 240 8.67 -0.79 -24.51
C GLY A 240 7.99 -0.46 -23.19
N GLY A 241 8.00 -1.43 -22.27
CA GLY A 241 7.50 -1.25 -20.92
C GLY A 241 7.12 -2.58 -20.28
N LYS A 242 7.61 -2.82 -19.04
CA LYS A 242 7.24 -3.97 -18.23
C LYS A 242 6.04 -3.60 -17.35
N MET A 243 5.03 -4.46 -17.32
CA MET A 243 3.83 -4.27 -16.47
C MET A 243 4.20 -4.16 -14.99
N VAL A 244 3.63 -3.16 -14.30
CA VAL A 244 3.67 -2.96 -12.85
C VAL A 244 2.33 -3.30 -12.23
N ILE A 245 1.24 -2.83 -12.81
CA ILE A 245 -0.14 -3.12 -12.40
C ILE A 245 -1.09 -2.99 -13.60
N ASP A 246 -2.08 -3.86 -13.65
CA ASP A 246 -3.19 -3.87 -14.59
C ASP A 246 -4.52 -3.96 -13.81
N ALA A 247 -5.65 -4.04 -14.52
CA ALA A 247 -6.97 -4.23 -13.94
C ALA A 247 -7.04 -5.47 -13.02
N ASP A 248 -7.90 -5.40 -12.02
CA ASP A 248 -8.32 -6.56 -11.22
C ASP A 248 -9.82 -6.87 -11.42
N ASP A 249 -10.37 -7.82 -10.65
CA ASP A 249 -11.73 -8.32 -10.84
C ASP A 249 -12.83 -7.23 -10.77
N ARG A 250 -12.58 -6.12 -10.08
CA ARG A 250 -13.59 -5.09 -9.77
C ARG A 250 -13.09 -3.67 -9.97
N GLN A 251 -11.85 -3.49 -10.37
CA GLN A 251 -11.19 -2.20 -10.53
C GLN A 251 -10.45 -2.16 -11.86
N PHE A 252 -10.68 -1.10 -12.64
CA PHE A 252 -10.20 -0.96 -14.02
C PHE A 252 -9.54 0.40 -14.21
N GLY A 253 -8.58 0.46 -15.12
CA GLY A 253 -7.96 1.70 -15.49
C GLY A 253 -6.99 2.23 -14.43
N ALA A 254 -6.05 1.40 -13.98
CA ALA A 254 -4.99 1.82 -13.06
C ALA A 254 -4.05 2.82 -13.73
N GLY A 255 -3.98 4.05 -13.23
CA GLY A 255 -3.15 5.08 -13.83
C GLY A 255 -2.69 6.18 -12.87
N HIS A 256 -1.74 6.98 -13.34
CA HIS A 256 -1.17 8.13 -12.64
C HIS A 256 -0.42 7.76 -11.37
N PHE A 257 0.75 7.19 -11.52
CA PHE A 257 1.60 6.66 -10.45
C PHE A 257 2.20 7.77 -9.58
N GLY A 258 2.10 7.61 -8.25
CA GLY A 258 2.89 8.32 -7.26
C GLY A 258 3.61 7.35 -6.33
N ARG A 259 4.72 7.77 -5.69
CA ARG A 259 5.47 6.95 -4.74
C ARG A 259 5.53 7.60 -3.38
N TYR A 260 5.33 6.80 -2.34
CA TYR A 260 5.53 7.20 -0.95
C TYR A 260 6.41 6.18 -0.22
N ILE A 261 7.48 6.67 0.40
CA ILE A 261 8.34 5.86 1.27
C ILE A 261 7.97 6.22 2.71
N GLU A 262 7.48 5.24 3.45
CA GLU A 262 7.09 5.44 4.85
C GLU A 262 8.26 5.12 5.78
N ASP A 263 8.90 4.00 5.52
CA ASP A 263 10.06 3.48 6.24
C ASP A 263 10.96 2.71 5.29
N GLU A 264 12.15 2.36 5.75
CA GLU A 264 13.00 1.41 5.03
C GLU A 264 12.27 0.08 4.85
N GLY A 265 12.17 -0.37 3.60
CA GLY A 265 11.42 -1.57 3.24
C GLY A 265 9.89 -1.41 3.26
N VAL A 266 9.33 -0.24 3.53
CA VAL A 266 7.90 0.06 3.45
C VAL A 266 7.67 1.14 2.42
N GLU A 267 7.36 0.73 1.22
CA GLU A 267 7.07 1.61 0.09
C GLU A 267 5.62 1.41 -0.37
N LYS A 268 4.97 2.50 -0.72
CA LYS A 268 3.61 2.53 -1.23
C LYS A 268 3.60 3.20 -2.60
N MET A 269 2.70 2.77 -3.46
CA MET A 269 2.32 3.47 -4.67
C MET A 269 0.90 3.99 -4.54
N SER A 270 0.68 5.22 -5.02
CA SER A 270 -0.65 5.78 -5.23
C SER A 270 -0.94 5.84 -6.72
N PHE A 271 -2.20 5.71 -7.06
CA PHE A 271 -2.73 5.83 -8.41
C PHE A 271 -4.26 5.98 -8.32
N HIS A 272 -4.95 6.11 -9.43
CA HIS A 272 -6.41 6.01 -9.44
C HIS A 272 -6.86 4.75 -10.17
N TRP A 273 -8.04 4.25 -9.79
CA TRP A 273 -8.86 3.40 -10.63
C TRP A 273 -9.89 4.26 -11.34
N GLU A 274 -10.06 4.12 -12.64
CA GLU A 274 -11.09 4.85 -13.37
C GLU A 274 -12.48 4.27 -13.13
N ALA A 275 -12.58 2.96 -12.99
CA ALA A 275 -13.81 2.28 -12.61
C ALA A 275 -13.56 1.41 -11.38
N ASP A 276 -14.17 1.78 -10.27
CA ASP A 276 -14.30 0.98 -9.06
C ASP A 276 -15.78 0.66 -8.88
N LEU A 277 -16.17 -0.60 -9.10
CA LEU A 277 -17.57 -1.02 -9.07
C LEU A 277 -18.20 -0.89 -7.68
N ASP A 278 -17.39 -0.91 -6.63
CA ASP A 278 -17.85 -0.67 -5.26
C ASP A 278 -18.04 0.83 -4.96
N ARG A 279 -17.53 1.72 -5.83
CA ARG A 279 -17.57 3.17 -5.71
C ARG A 279 -18.34 3.84 -6.86
N SER A 280 -19.35 3.18 -7.42
CA SER A 280 -20.17 3.70 -8.50
C SER A 280 -19.39 4.03 -9.79
N ALA A 281 -18.35 3.26 -10.10
CA ALA A 281 -17.51 3.40 -11.30
C ALA A 281 -16.91 4.82 -11.49
N ARG A 282 -16.61 5.51 -10.41
CA ARG A 282 -15.89 6.79 -10.45
C ARG A 282 -14.40 6.57 -10.24
N SER A 283 -13.59 7.50 -10.74
CA SER A 283 -12.15 7.52 -10.43
C SER A 283 -11.94 7.72 -8.94
N VAL A 284 -11.21 6.79 -8.32
CA VAL A 284 -10.96 6.78 -6.88
C VAL A 284 -9.47 6.57 -6.60
N LEU A 285 -8.99 7.22 -5.54
CA LEU A 285 -7.63 7.01 -5.05
C LEU A 285 -7.43 5.55 -4.66
N ALA A 286 -6.35 4.98 -5.11
CA ALA A 286 -5.84 3.68 -4.69
C ALA A 286 -4.44 3.82 -4.09
N ILE A 287 -4.15 3.03 -3.06
CA ILE A 287 -2.82 2.95 -2.45
C ILE A 287 -2.51 1.47 -2.27
N ARG A 288 -1.39 1.03 -2.83
CA ARG A 288 -0.90 -0.35 -2.77
C ARG A 288 0.54 -0.38 -2.28
N PRO A 289 0.99 -1.48 -1.67
CA PRO A 289 2.41 -1.69 -1.48
C PRO A 289 3.15 -1.67 -2.81
N LEU A 290 4.34 -1.09 -2.84
CA LEU A 290 5.27 -1.16 -3.96
C LEU A 290 6.35 -2.18 -3.61
N LEU A 291 6.37 -3.30 -4.32
CA LEU A 291 7.32 -4.38 -4.12
C LEU A 291 8.43 -4.33 -5.17
N TRP A 292 9.53 -5.00 -4.89
CA TRP A 292 10.66 -5.10 -5.81
C TRP A 292 11.04 -6.56 -6.03
N GLU A 293 10.78 -7.06 -7.23
CA GLU A 293 11.07 -8.43 -7.65
C GLU A 293 12.14 -8.43 -8.75
N ASN A 294 13.28 -9.04 -8.51
CA ASN A 294 14.41 -9.06 -9.44
C ASN A 294 14.81 -7.66 -9.94
N ASP A 295 14.88 -6.68 -9.03
CA ASP A 295 15.13 -5.26 -9.30
C ASP A 295 14.09 -4.59 -10.23
N TRP A 296 12.86 -5.07 -10.23
CA TRP A 296 11.74 -4.43 -10.93
C TRP A 296 10.60 -4.12 -9.96
N PRO A 297 9.98 -2.93 -10.09
CA PRO A 297 8.82 -2.60 -9.27
C PRO A 297 7.61 -3.41 -9.72
N VAL A 298 6.83 -3.87 -8.76
CA VAL A 298 5.53 -4.51 -8.97
C VAL A 298 4.57 -4.07 -7.88
N ALA A 299 3.29 -3.97 -8.21
CA ALA A 299 2.28 -3.64 -7.21
C ALA A 299 2.03 -4.82 -6.28
N GLY A 300 2.10 -4.58 -4.98
CA GLY A 300 1.63 -5.51 -3.96
C GLY A 300 0.10 -5.51 -3.84
N SER A 301 -0.41 -6.35 -2.95
CA SER A 301 -1.84 -6.43 -2.67
C SER A 301 -2.17 -5.81 -1.33
N SER A 302 -3.32 -5.13 -1.24
CA SER A 302 -3.88 -4.76 0.06
C SER A 302 -4.17 -6.01 0.89
N PHE A 303 -3.96 -5.93 2.20
CA PHE A 303 -4.22 -7.05 3.10
C PHE A 303 -5.71 -7.41 3.07
N LYS A 304 -6.01 -8.70 2.92
CA LYS A 304 -7.39 -9.20 2.86
C LYS A 304 -7.77 -9.88 4.19
N ALA A 305 -8.98 -9.63 4.66
CA ALA A 305 -9.55 -10.37 5.79
C ALA A 305 -9.58 -11.88 5.51
N GLY A 306 -9.41 -12.68 6.54
CA GLY A 306 -9.43 -14.14 6.39
C GLY A 306 -8.81 -14.91 7.55
N VAL A 307 -8.70 -16.21 7.36
CA VAL A 307 -8.02 -17.11 8.28
C VAL A 307 -6.62 -17.40 7.76
N TYR A 308 -5.63 -17.28 8.63
CA TYR A 308 -4.23 -17.38 8.28
C TYR A 308 -3.42 -18.23 9.28
N GLU A 309 -2.40 -18.89 8.76
CA GLU A 309 -1.17 -19.17 9.46
C GLU A 309 -0.28 -17.93 9.38
N ILE A 310 0.27 -17.48 10.51
CA ILE A 310 1.19 -16.36 10.59
C ILE A 310 2.57 -16.94 10.94
N SER A 311 3.49 -17.02 9.98
CA SER A 311 4.78 -17.70 10.14
C SER A 311 5.94 -16.73 10.12
N SER A 312 6.89 -16.89 11.06
CA SER A 312 8.15 -16.15 11.09
C SER A 312 9.02 -16.48 9.88
N VAL A 313 9.58 -15.47 9.22
CA VAL A 313 10.54 -15.67 8.11
C VAL A 313 11.81 -16.35 8.59
N ARG A 314 12.28 -16.01 9.79
CA ARG A 314 13.53 -16.50 10.35
C ARG A 314 13.61 -18.03 10.43
N ARG A 315 12.55 -18.72 10.91
CA ARG A 315 12.52 -20.17 11.10
C ARG A 315 11.34 -20.88 10.47
N GLY A 316 10.38 -20.15 9.93
CA GLY A 316 9.14 -20.70 9.42
C GLY A 316 8.19 -21.20 10.52
N TYR A 317 8.45 -20.86 11.78
CA TYR A 317 7.57 -21.23 12.90
C TYR A 317 6.31 -20.38 12.87
N ALA A 318 5.18 -21.03 13.10
CA ALA A 318 3.88 -20.40 13.16
C ALA A 318 3.63 -19.76 14.54
N LEU A 319 3.06 -18.56 14.52
CA LEU A 319 2.55 -17.90 15.73
C LEU A 319 1.41 -18.74 16.32
N GLU A 320 1.45 -19.00 17.63
CA GLU A 320 0.47 -19.82 18.34
C GLU A 320 0.27 -19.37 19.79
N LEU A 321 -0.78 -19.87 20.45
CA LEU A 321 -0.89 -19.76 21.89
C LEU A 321 0.14 -20.64 22.59
N ALA A 322 0.70 -20.17 23.70
CA ALA A 322 1.55 -20.95 24.57
C ALA A 322 0.71 -21.89 25.45
N VAL A 323 0.06 -22.85 24.83
CA VAL A 323 -0.77 -23.87 25.50
C VAL A 323 -0.21 -25.26 25.22
N ASP A 324 -0.43 -26.16 26.14
CA ASP A 324 -0.08 -27.57 25.96
C ASP A 324 -1.05 -28.24 24.97
N PHE A 325 -0.54 -29.26 24.28
CA PHE A 325 -1.39 -30.09 23.45
C PHE A 325 -2.29 -30.98 24.34
N VAL A 326 -3.53 -31.09 23.93
CA VAL A 326 -4.41 -32.11 24.55
C VAL A 326 -3.91 -33.48 24.14
N ARG A 327 -3.51 -34.26 25.11
CA ARG A 327 -3.04 -35.64 24.94
C ARG A 327 -4.18 -36.59 25.29
N GLN A 328 -4.36 -37.58 24.47
CA GLN A 328 -5.30 -38.66 24.75
C GLN A 328 -4.54 -39.97 24.82
N GLN A 329 -4.87 -40.77 25.82
CA GLN A 329 -4.38 -42.15 25.89
C GLN A 329 -5.19 -42.99 24.89
N ILE A 330 -4.47 -43.62 23.96
CA ILE A 330 -5.08 -44.60 23.06
C ILE A 330 -5.18 -45.92 23.83
N PRO A 331 -6.38 -46.49 23.97
CA PRO A 331 -6.51 -47.84 24.50
C PRO A 331 -5.72 -48.82 23.64
N ARG A 332 -4.81 -49.56 24.25
CA ARG A 332 -4.00 -50.53 23.53
C ARG A 332 -4.80 -51.75 23.15
N ARG A 333 -4.61 -52.21 21.96
CA ARG A 333 -5.23 -53.42 21.41
C ARG A 333 -4.14 -54.42 21.06
N GLY A 334 -4.08 -55.50 21.83
CA GLY A 334 -3.19 -56.61 21.55
C GLY A 334 -2.12 -56.85 22.62
N TRP A 335 -1.63 -58.07 22.67
CA TRP A 335 -0.68 -58.55 23.68
C TRP A 335 0.74 -57.95 23.60
N TRP A 336 1.08 -57.33 22.45
CA TRP A 336 2.35 -56.65 22.24
C TRP A 336 2.35 -55.19 22.73
N GLU A 337 1.22 -54.71 23.25
CA GLU A 337 1.04 -53.35 23.70
C GLU A 337 1.11 -53.18 25.21
N GLU A 338 1.96 -54.00 25.88
CA GLU A 338 2.06 -54.06 27.35
C GLU A 338 2.82 -52.90 28.02
N SER A 339 3.51 -52.06 27.28
CA SER A 339 4.16 -50.91 27.90
C SER A 339 3.25 -49.68 27.94
N ASP A 340 3.43 -48.79 28.91
CA ASP A 340 2.78 -47.51 28.98
C ASP A 340 3.11 -46.73 27.68
N GLY A 341 2.20 -46.77 26.74
CA GLY A 341 2.37 -46.16 25.45
C GLY A 341 2.55 -44.65 25.55
N PRO A 342 3.20 -44.05 24.58
CA PRO A 342 3.29 -42.59 24.53
C PRO A 342 1.87 -42.00 24.49
N GLU A 343 1.67 -40.94 25.23
CA GLU A 343 0.52 -40.10 25.05
C GLU A 343 0.52 -39.57 23.61
N VAL A 344 -0.57 -39.71 22.91
CA VAL A 344 -0.68 -39.30 21.53
C VAL A 344 -1.49 -38.03 21.43
N THR A 345 -0.92 -37.04 20.77
CA THR A 345 -1.63 -35.82 20.42
C THR A 345 -2.44 -36.07 19.16
N TYR A 346 -3.73 -35.86 19.21
CA TYR A 346 -4.58 -36.05 18.02
C TYR A 346 -4.47 -34.82 17.10
N PRO A 347 -3.99 -34.97 15.87
CA PRO A 347 -3.86 -33.85 14.94
C PRO A 347 -5.21 -33.24 14.52
N ASN A 348 -6.27 -34.00 14.60
CA ASN A 348 -7.60 -33.60 14.12
C ASN A 348 -8.58 -33.22 15.27
N GLN A 349 -8.05 -32.82 16.43
CA GLN A 349 -8.90 -32.32 17.50
C GLN A 349 -9.63 -31.05 17.02
N THR A 350 -10.92 -30.98 17.36
CA THR A 350 -11.72 -29.77 17.08
C THR A 350 -11.36 -28.66 18.04
N LEU A 351 -11.77 -27.45 17.69
CA LEU A 351 -11.61 -26.30 18.60
C LEU A 351 -12.35 -26.55 19.94
N GLU A 352 -13.53 -27.14 19.90
CA GLU A 352 -14.33 -27.48 21.09
C GLU A 352 -13.58 -28.43 22.02
N ASP A 353 -12.87 -29.43 21.46
CA ASP A 353 -12.07 -30.37 22.23
C ASP A 353 -10.95 -29.72 23.04
N VAL A 354 -10.34 -28.65 22.50
CA VAL A 354 -9.12 -28.07 23.08
C VAL A 354 -9.36 -26.74 23.78
N ALA A 355 -10.27 -25.89 23.31
CA ALA A 355 -10.46 -24.54 23.85
C ALA A 355 -10.93 -24.53 25.30
N GLY A 356 -11.70 -25.54 25.71
CA GLY A 356 -12.15 -25.74 27.10
C GLY A 356 -11.02 -26.05 28.08
N THR A 357 -9.83 -26.41 27.59
CA THR A 357 -8.63 -26.67 28.41
C THR A 357 -7.73 -25.46 28.58
N TRP A 358 -7.99 -24.37 27.85
CA TRP A 358 -7.15 -23.18 27.89
C TRP A 358 -7.41 -22.36 29.16
N PRO A 359 -6.39 -21.67 29.70
CA PRO A 359 -6.56 -20.71 30.78
C PRO A 359 -7.60 -19.64 30.43
N GLU A 360 -8.40 -19.24 31.40
CA GLU A 360 -9.43 -18.20 31.24
C GLU A 360 -8.82 -16.80 31.03
N GLY A 361 -7.65 -16.54 31.60
CA GLY A 361 -6.98 -15.27 31.57
C GLY A 361 -6.12 -15.03 30.32
N GLU A 362 -5.09 -14.24 30.52
CA GLU A 362 -4.05 -13.99 29.55
C GLU A 362 -3.25 -15.26 29.24
N ILE A 363 -2.92 -15.44 27.96
CA ILE A 363 -2.05 -16.53 27.50
C ILE A 363 -0.94 -15.92 26.66
N PRO A 364 0.34 -16.15 26.97
CA PRO A 364 1.45 -15.70 26.12
C PRO A 364 1.34 -16.29 24.71
N ALA A 365 1.83 -15.53 23.71
CA ALA A 365 2.06 -16.08 22.39
C ALA A 365 3.44 -16.76 22.34
N ARG A 366 3.57 -17.78 21.49
CA ARG A 366 4.86 -18.38 21.12
C ARG A 366 4.89 -18.70 19.64
N ALA A 367 6.02 -19.15 19.12
CA ALA A 367 6.14 -19.64 17.76
C ALA A 367 6.59 -21.10 17.78
N GLY A 368 6.00 -21.95 16.96
CA GLY A 368 6.27 -23.38 16.89
C GLY A 368 6.01 -23.96 15.51
N ASP A 369 6.31 -25.26 15.34
CA ASP A 369 6.04 -25.95 14.10
C ASP A 369 4.54 -25.88 13.72
N TRP A 370 4.27 -25.58 12.46
CA TRP A 370 2.91 -25.61 11.96
C TRP A 370 2.37 -27.04 11.94
N MET A 371 1.35 -27.27 12.72
CA MET A 371 0.69 -28.58 12.84
C MET A 371 -0.80 -28.51 12.51
N ASN A 372 -1.26 -27.41 11.91
CA ASN A 372 -2.67 -27.13 11.61
C ASN A 372 -3.60 -27.28 12.81
N ARG A 373 -3.16 -26.86 13.97
CA ARG A 373 -3.92 -26.95 15.21
C ARG A 373 -4.77 -25.71 15.45
N PRO A 374 -5.88 -25.82 16.20
CA PRO A 374 -6.79 -24.69 16.46
C PRO A 374 -6.09 -23.46 17.04
N HIS A 375 -5.09 -23.61 17.90
CA HIS A 375 -4.36 -22.53 18.54
C HIS A 375 -3.28 -21.88 17.65
N GLN A 376 -3.16 -22.31 16.39
CA GLN A 376 -2.24 -21.78 15.37
C GLN A 376 -2.97 -21.05 14.24
N ARG A 377 -4.30 -21.09 14.21
CA ARG A 377 -5.11 -20.51 13.13
C ARG A 377 -5.68 -19.17 13.59
N TRP A 378 -5.41 -18.13 12.81
CA TRP A 378 -5.73 -16.76 13.17
C TRP A 378 -6.71 -16.14 12.19
N THR A 379 -7.84 -15.66 12.70
CA THR A 379 -8.76 -14.83 11.94
C THR A 379 -8.32 -13.38 12.05
N VAL A 380 -7.99 -12.78 10.91
CA VAL A 380 -7.63 -11.36 10.81
C VAL A 380 -8.80 -10.60 10.23
N THR A 381 -9.29 -9.61 10.98
CA THR A 381 -10.48 -8.83 10.62
C THR A 381 -10.18 -7.34 10.74
N PRO A 382 -10.41 -6.53 9.68
CA PRO A 382 -10.35 -5.08 9.75
C PRO A 382 -11.34 -4.52 10.77
N VAL A 383 -10.96 -3.41 11.40
CA VAL A 383 -11.76 -2.68 12.40
C VAL A 383 -11.89 -1.23 11.93
N PRO A 384 -12.86 -0.91 11.03
CA PRO A 384 -12.99 0.40 10.41
C PRO A 384 -13.09 1.56 11.42
N GLU A 385 -13.79 1.33 12.53
CA GLU A 385 -13.96 2.33 13.60
C GLU A 385 -12.67 2.68 14.33
N ALA A 386 -11.64 1.86 14.19
CA ALA A 386 -10.32 2.11 14.77
C ALA A 386 -9.47 3.07 13.92
N GLY A 387 -9.96 3.47 12.73
CA GLY A 387 -9.21 4.24 11.75
C GLY A 387 -8.21 3.40 10.96
N GLY A 388 -7.22 4.06 10.39
CA GLY A 388 -6.26 3.41 9.53
C GLY A 388 -4.86 4.00 9.60
N TYR A 389 -4.09 3.67 8.58
CA TYR A 389 -2.76 4.18 8.27
C TYR A 389 -2.63 4.24 6.74
N LEU A 390 -1.55 4.79 6.22
CA LEU A 390 -1.43 4.98 4.78
C LEU A 390 -1.60 3.64 4.02
N GLY A 391 -2.72 3.53 3.30
CA GLY A 391 -3.05 2.38 2.48
C GLY A 391 -3.67 1.18 3.19
N GLY A 392 -4.05 1.28 4.48
CA GLY A 392 -4.63 0.15 5.21
C GLY A 392 -5.44 0.52 6.44
N GLN A 393 -6.16 -0.47 6.99
CA GLN A 393 -6.95 -0.38 8.22
C GLN A 393 -6.27 -1.13 9.35
N TYR A 394 -6.49 -0.69 10.59
CA TYR A 394 -6.16 -1.50 11.73
C TYR A 394 -7.01 -2.77 11.75
N CYS A 395 -6.37 -3.88 12.15
CA CYS A 395 -6.99 -5.19 12.23
C CYS A 395 -6.95 -5.71 13.66
N LYS A 396 -7.95 -6.50 14.05
CA LYS A 396 -7.85 -7.44 15.16
C LYS A 396 -7.44 -8.81 14.64
N ILE A 397 -6.65 -9.52 15.44
CA ILE A 397 -6.13 -10.85 15.12
C ILE A 397 -6.61 -11.80 16.22
N GLN A 398 -7.50 -12.73 15.89
CA GLN A 398 -8.14 -13.61 16.85
C GLN A 398 -7.86 -15.09 16.53
N ILE A 399 -7.76 -15.93 17.54
CA ILE A 399 -7.77 -17.39 17.29
C ILE A 399 -9.09 -17.75 16.62
N GLU A 400 -9.02 -18.47 15.49
CA GLU A 400 -10.17 -18.85 14.68
C GLU A 400 -11.25 -19.52 15.55
N GLY A 401 -12.50 -19.06 15.40
CA GLY A 401 -13.65 -19.60 16.10
C GLY A 401 -13.75 -19.23 17.60
N THR A 402 -12.88 -18.34 18.10
CA THR A 402 -12.92 -17.86 19.50
C THR A 402 -13.02 -16.34 19.57
N TYR A 403 -13.21 -15.83 20.79
CA TYR A 403 -13.13 -14.38 21.08
C TYR A 403 -11.71 -13.93 21.46
N ARG A 404 -10.77 -14.88 21.63
CA ARG A 404 -9.40 -14.61 22.08
C ARG A 404 -8.63 -13.81 21.05
N VAL A 405 -8.05 -12.69 21.46
CA VAL A 405 -7.41 -11.70 20.57
C VAL A 405 -5.94 -11.51 20.91
N LEU A 406 -5.10 -11.38 19.89
CA LEU A 406 -3.68 -11.04 20.02
C LEU A 406 -3.54 -9.58 20.49
N ALA A 407 -2.68 -9.36 21.49
CA ALA A 407 -2.46 -8.07 22.09
C ALA A 407 -0.98 -7.82 22.41
N ALA A 408 -0.61 -6.54 22.44
CA ALA A 408 0.66 -6.05 22.95
C ALA A 408 0.52 -5.73 24.45
N THR A 409 1.57 -5.93 25.24
CA THR A 409 1.62 -5.41 26.62
C THR A 409 2.47 -4.14 26.70
N ASP A 410 2.35 -3.41 27.81
CA ASP A 410 3.17 -2.21 28.07
C ASP A 410 4.67 -2.55 28.21
N ASP A 411 4.97 -3.79 28.59
CA ASP A 411 6.35 -4.33 28.69
C ASP A 411 6.88 -4.87 27.35
N ALA A 412 6.20 -4.58 26.25
CA ALA A 412 6.55 -5.00 24.89
C ALA A 412 6.52 -6.53 24.69
N GLU A 413 5.72 -7.25 25.44
CA GLU A 413 5.43 -8.67 25.22
C GLU A 413 4.21 -8.86 24.32
N VAL A 414 4.03 -10.08 23.82
CA VAL A 414 2.93 -10.46 22.94
C VAL A 414 2.12 -11.56 23.59
N VAL A 415 0.86 -11.28 23.83
CA VAL A 415 -0.07 -12.15 24.54
C VAL A 415 -1.37 -12.28 23.78
N THR A 416 -2.26 -13.16 24.28
CA THR A 416 -3.65 -13.14 23.86
C THR A 416 -4.55 -12.90 25.06
N LEU A 417 -5.54 -12.02 24.87
CA LEU A 417 -6.57 -11.69 25.85
C LEU A 417 -7.86 -12.45 25.54
N PRO A 418 -8.71 -12.72 26.55
CA PRO A 418 -9.93 -13.54 26.40
C PRO A 418 -10.90 -13.00 25.35
N ALA A 419 -10.98 -11.67 25.19
CA ALA A 419 -11.92 -11.03 24.26
C ALA A 419 -11.39 -9.70 23.72
N TYR A 420 -11.84 -9.34 22.55
CA TYR A 420 -11.64 -8.03 21.95
C TYR A 420 -12.50 -6.98 22.66
N THR A 421 -11.88 -5.88 23.08
CA THR A 421 -12.54 -4.76 23.77
C THR A 421 -12.47 -3.44 23.00
N GLY A 422 -11.72 -3.40 21.90
CA GLY A 422 -11.45 -2.18 21.14
C GLY A 422 -10.23 -1.37 21.62
N ALA A 423 -9.50 -1.90 22.59
CA ALA A 423 -8.33 -1.22 23.14
C ALA A 423 -7.17 -1.20 22.13
N PRO A 424 -6.33 -0.12 22.15
CA PRO A 424 -5.25 0.07 21.15
C PRO A 424 -4.23 -1.07 21.09
N GLU A 425 -3.98 -1.74 22.20
CA GLU A 425 -3.06 -2.88 22.29
C GLU A 425 -3.56 -4.12 21.53
N GLN A 426 -4.86 -4.19 21.20
CA GLN A 426 -5.50 -5.28 20.46
C GLN A 426 -5.63 -5.01 18.97
N LEU A 427 -5.13 -3.85 18.51
CA LEU A 427 -5.23 -3.38 17.13
C LEU A 427 -3.87 -3.41 16.47
N TRP A 428 -3.81 -4.00 15.27
CA TRP A 428 -2.58 -4.23 14.54
C TRP A 428 -2.58 -3.57 13.18
N ARG A 429 -1.51 -2.86 12.86
CA ARG A 429 -1.14 -2.41 11.53
C ARG A 429 -0.39 -3.56 10.84
N ILE A 430 -0.84 -3.95 9.65
CA ILE A 430 -0.27 -5.07 8.88
C ILE A 430 0.18 -4.53 7.53
N GLU A 431 1.48 -4.48 7.29
CA GLU A 431 2.04 -3.89 6.08
C GLU A 431 2.92 -4.86 5.33
N GLN A 432 2.73 -4.90 4.00
CA GLN A 432 3.61 -5.64 3.12
C GLN A 432 4.90 -4.85 2.88
N LEU A 433 6.03 -5.53 3.06
CA LEU A 433 7.36 -4.99 2.85
C LEU A 433 7.76 -5.13 1.37
N THR A 434 8.76 -4.37 0.94
CA THR A 434 9.24 -4.36 -0.45
C THR A 434 9.74 -5.70 -0.96
N ASP A 435 10.10 -6.64 -0.07
CA ASP A 435 10.49 -8.02 -0.38
C ASP A 435 9.31 -9.02 -0.38
N GLY A 436 8.08 -8.53 -0.23
CA GLY A 436 6.86 -9.32 -0.21
C GLY A 436 6.49 -9.95 1.14
N THR A 437 7.37 -9.83 2.15
CA THR A 437 7.07 -10.24 3.52
C THR A 437 6.18 -9.20 4.23
N TRP A 438 5.84 -9.43 5.48
CA TRP A 438 4.93 -8.58 6.24
C TRP A 438 5.53 -8.16 7.57
N ARG A 439 5.24 -6.93 8.00
CA ARG A 439 5.43 -6.48 9.39
C ARG A 439 4.09 -6.25 10.08
N LEU A 440 4.06 -6.46 11.39
CA LEU A 440 2.91 -6.19 12.25
C LEU A 440 3.32 -5.23 13.34
N SER A 441 2.63 -4.12 13.47
CA SER A 441 2.86 -3.11 14.53
C SER A 441 1.58 -2.92 15.35
N PRO A 442 1.63 -2.98 16.68
CA PRO A 442 0.46 -2.70 17.50
C PRO A 442 0.17 -1.19 17.51
N LYS A 443 -1.09 -0.80 17.55
CA LYS A 443 -1.50 0.61 17.58
C LYS A 443 -1.03 1.32 18.86
N SER A 444 -0.94 0.59 19.97
CA SER A 444 -0.47 1.12 21.26
C SER A 444 1.03 1.47 21.28
N LEU A 445 1.85 0.78 20.47
CA LEU A 445 3.31 0.95 20.39
C LEU A 445 3.73 1.04 18.91
N PRO A 446 3.45 2.15 18.21
CA PRO A 446 3.61 2.26 16.75
C PRO A 446 5.05 2.14 16.26
N ASP A 447 6.04 2.41 17.10
CA ASP A 447 7.48 2.30 16.78
C ASP A 447 8.01 0.87 16.94
N TYR A 448 7.18 -0.05 17.43
CA TYR A 448 7.53 -1.45 17.66
C TYR A 448 6.81 -2.36 16.69
N VAL A 449 7.47 -3.48 16.37
CA VAL A 449 6.90 -4.51 15.49
C VAL A 449 6.99 -5.88 16.13
N LEU A 450 6.07 -6.76 15.76
CA LEU A 450 6.11 -8.17 16.14
C LEU A 450 7.42 -8.78 15.62
N THR A 451 8.23 -9.27 16.54
CA THR A 451 9.59 -9.77 16.30
C THR A 451 9.76 -11.12 16.96
N CYS A 452 10.29 -12.11 16.27
CA CYS A 452 10.59 -13.41 16.82
C CYS A 452 12.05 -13.46 17.26
N ILE A 453 12.31 -13.21 18.55
CA ILE A 453 13.63 -13.38 19.14
C ILE A 453 13.84 -14.84 19.51
N ALA A 454 15.11 -15.32 19.46
CA ALA A 454 15.38 -16.75 19.50
C ALA A 454 14.51 -17.52 18.48
N ASP A 455 14.20 -18.78 18.72
CA ASP A 455 13.46 -19.58 17.74
C ASP A 455 11.93 -19.60 17.97
N SER A 456 11.49 -19.35 19.19
CA SER A 456 10.10 -19.57 19.58
C SER A 456 9.46 -18.44 20.40
N THR A 457 10.15 -17.33 20.62
CA THR A 457 9.66 -16.25 21.48
C THR A 457 9.31 -15.01 20.67
N PRO A 458 8.04 -14.78 20.33
CA PRO A 458 7.59 -13.52 19.79
C PRO A 458 7.60 -12.45 20.89
N THR A 459 8.04 -11.26 20.53
CA THR A 459 8.07 -10.06 21.36
C THR A 459 7.85 -8.83 20.50
N LEU A 460 7.88 -7.65 21.08
CA LEU A 460 7.89 -6.40 20.34
C LEU A 460 9.27 -5.76 20.42
N ALA A 461 9.81 -5.35 19.28
CA ALA A 461 11.08 -4.65 19.18
C ALA A 461 11.00 -3.51 18.16
N LYS A 462 11.97 -2.60 18.20
CA LYS A 462 12.08 -1.56 17.17
C LYS A 462 12.28 -2.20 15.80
N TYR A 463 11.63 -1.64 14.81
CA TYR A 463 11.68 -2.12 13.44
C TYR A 463 13.11 -2.06 12.87
N ASN A 464 13.50 -3.13 12.18
CA ASN A 464 14.73 -3.22 11.39
C ASN A 464 14.47 -4.09 10.16
N PHE A 465 14.41 -3.46 8.98
CA PHE A 465 14.13 -4.15 7.71
C PHE A 465 15.15 -5.23 7.36
N GLU A 466 16.43 -5.05 7.72
CA GLU A 466 17.48 -6.03 7.43
C GLU A 466 17.37 -7.30 8.28
N SER A 467 16.52 -7.31 9.31
CA SER A 467 16.35 -8.44 10.22
C SER A 467 15.14 -9.30 9.85
N ASP A 468 15.37 -10.56 9.50
CA ASP A 468 14.29 -11.54 9.30
C ASP A 468 13.47 -11.81 10.58
N ASN A 469 13.97 -11.38 11.75
CA ASN A 469 13.25 -11.55 13.00
C ASN A 469 11.93 -10.80 13.05
N CYS A 470 11.81 -9.66 12.35
CA CYS A 470 10.60 -8.84 12.32
C CYS A 470 9.76 -9.03 11.05
N LYS A 471 10.06 -10.07 10.27
CA LYS A 471 9.37 -10.38 9.02
C LYS A 471 8.49 -11.62 9.16
N TRP A 472 7.30 -11.54 8.61
CA TRP A 472 6.28 -12.56 8.73
C TRP A 472 5.68 -12.92 7.37
N LYS A 473 5.12 -14.12 7.27
CA LYS A 473 4.33 -14.59 6.13
C LYS A 473 2.91 -14.86 6.60
N PHE A 474 1.95 -14.45 5.80
CA PHE A 474 0.54 -14.77 5.98
C PHE A 474 0.13 -15.82 4.95
N ILE A 475 -0.15 -17.03 5.39
CA ILE A 475 -0.53 -18.14 4.54
C ILE A 475 -2.02 -18.41 4.76
N LYS A 476 -2.83 -18.09 3.76
CA LYS A 476 -4.30 -18.23 3.85
C LYS A 476 -4.71 -19.69 3.98
N LYS A 477 -5.69 -19.96 4.85
CA LYS A 477 -6.24 -21.29 5.13
C LYS A 477 -7.68 -21.46 4.66
#